data_59cffc452fd54631fa4c70cb157302de
#
_entry.id   59cffc452fd54631fa4c70cb157302de
#
_cell.length_a   1.000
_cell.length_b   1.000
_cell.length_c   1.000
_cell.angle_alpha   90.00
_cell.angle_beta   90.00
_cell.angle_gamma   90.00
#
_symmetry.space_group_name_H-M   'P 1'
#
loop_
_entity.id
_entity.type
_entity.pdbx_description
1 polymer ?
#
loop_
_entity_poly.entity_id
_entity_poly.type
_entity_poly.pdbx_seq_one_letter_code
_entity_poly.pdbx_strand_id
1 'polypeptide(L)'
;MLGGVYSYNLKVNRKVSVNFGVRAAYIQKYLDWDKLTFGDMIDPRRGFIYQTGDVPRGGKRGLFDASAGGVVFSKYFYGGFAVHHINQPDESMILGSSKLPARMTAHMGGTIPIGRRGRYSDGTTIKPAVIYQYQNGFQEFNIGAYLNYERLNVGVWYRNKDAMVFIIGVKADQFRVGYSYDLTVSRLGNGLTGGSHEVSFQYDLKCRKKPKNFRKISCPSF
;
A
#
# COMPACT_ATOMS: atom_id res chain seq x y z
N MET A 1 16.97 0.63 -5.92
CA MET A 1 16.45 1.60 -4.94
C MET A 1 17.08 1.30 -3.59
N LEU A 2 17.63 2.32 -2.92
CA LEU A 2 18.16 2.26 -1.55
C LEU A 2 17.45 3.34 -0.74
N GLY A 3 16.93 3.02 0.45
CA GLY A 3 16.23 4.01 1.26
C GLY A 3 16.33 3.73 2.75
N GLY A 4 16.23 4.80 3.54
CA GLY A 4 16.16 4.78 4.99
C GLY A 4 14.80 5.29 5.47
N VAL A 5 14.32 4.72 6.56
CA VAL A 5 13.10 5.14 7.25
C VAL A 5 13.45 5.41 8.71
N TYR A 6 13.07 6.57 9.19
CA TYR A 6 13.16 6.91 10.60
C TYR A 6 11.76 7.15 11.16
N SER A 7 11.46 6.61 12.32
CA SER A 7 10.18 6.84 12.98
C SER A 7 10.35 7.11 14.45
N TYR A 8 9.55 8.07 14.96
CA TYR A 8 9.52 8.47 16.35
C TYR A 8 8.14 8.22 16.94
N ASN A 9 8.09 7.42 18.01
CA ASN A 9 6.85 7.10 18.71
C ASN A 9 6.70 7.97 19.96
N LEU A 10 5.65 8.79 19.99
CA LEU A 10 5.28 9.66 21.09
C LEU A 10 4.07 9.06 21.82
N LYS A 11 4.23 8.77 23.10
CA LYS A 11 3.10 8.39 23.97
C LYS A 11 2.44 9.66 24.51
N VAL A 12 1.29 10.02 23.96
CA VAL A 12 0.52 11.20 24.41
C VAL A 12 -0.09 10.91 25.78
N ASN A 13 -0.67 9.72 25.95
CA ASN A 13 -1.20 9.27 27.23
C ASN A 13 -1.18 7.73 27.33
N ARG A 14 -1.77 7.15 28.39
CA ARG A 14 -1.82 5.69 28.60
C ARG A 14 -2.66 4.93 27.55
N LYS A 15 -3.48 5.62 26.77
CA LYS A 15 -4.44 5.02 25.82
C LYS A 15 -4.14 5.37 24.35
N VAL A 16 -3.40 6.46 24.09
CA VAL A 16 -3.15 7.00 22.75
C VAL A 16 -1.66 7.19 22.54
N SER A 17 -1.18 6.75 21.42
CA SER A 17 0.18 6.96 20.91
C SER A 17 0.14 7.58 19.52
N VAL A 18 1.13 8.38 19.21
CA VAL A 18 1.34 8.99 17.88
C VAL A 18 2.70 8.55 17.38
N ASN A 19 2.78 8.13 16.15
CA ASN A 19 4.03 7.77 15.50
C ASN A 19 4.21 8.69 14.28
N PHE A 20 5.32 9.42 14.24
CA PHE A 20 5.74 10.20 13.08
C PHE A 20 6.85 9.47 12.36
N GLY A 21 6.80 9.48 11.02
CA GLY A 21 7.80 8.83 10.21
C GLY A 21 8.24 9.70 9.03
N VAL A 22 9.51 9.59 8.70
CA VAL A 22 10.10 10.18 7.49
C VAL A 22 10.85 9.09 6.74
N ARG A 23 10.82 9.17 5.43
CA ARG A 23 11.53 8.28 4.52
C ARG A 23 12.33 9.11 3.54
N ALA A 24 13.58 8.72 3.33
CA ALA A 24 14.43 9.21 2.26
C ALA A 24 14.89 8.02 1.43
N ALA A 25 14.83 8.14 0.11
CA ALA A 25 15.23 7.06 -0.79
C ALA A 25 15.98 7.61 -2.00
N TYR A 26 16.98 6.86 -2.43
CA TYR A 26 17.65 7.05 -3.71
C TYR A 26 17.18 5.96 -4.67
N ILE A 27 16.67 6.38 -5.82
CA ILE A 27 16.11 5.50 -6.85
C ILE A 27 16.99 5.67 -8.09
N GLN A 28 17.52 4.59 -8.61
CA GLN A 28 18.21 4.58 -9.89
C GLN A 28 17.32 3.89 -10.93
N LYS A 29 17.01 4.58 -12.01
CA LYS A 29 16.32 4.04 -13.19
C LYS A 29 17.33 3.86 -14.32
N TYR A 30 17.16 2.80 -15.06
CA TYR A 30 17.94 2.49 -16.25
C TYR A 30 16.97 2.19 -17.41
N LEU A 31 17.29 2.71 -18.57
CA LEU A 31 16.55 2.48 -19.78
C LEU A 31 17.56 2.16 -20.91
N ASP A 32 17.36 1.01 -21.54
CA ASP A 32 18.15 0.56 -22.67
C ASP A 32 17.50 1.11 -23.95
N TRP A 33 18.08 2.20 -24.47
CA TRP A 33 17.53 2.92 -25.61
C TRP A 33 17.59 2.11 -26.90
N ASP A 34 18.58 1.24 -27.05
CA ASP A 34 18.77 0.45 -28.25
C ASP A 34 17.67 -0.61 -28.46
N LYS A 35 16.93 -0.90 -27.39
CA LYS A 35 15.82 -1.88 -27.41
C LYS A 35 14.45 -1.21 -27.50
N LEU A 36 14.38 0.12 -27.55
CA LEU A 36 13.12 0.84 -27.59
C LEU A 36 12.69 1.17 -29.01
N THR A 37 11.39 1.08 -29.26
CA THR A 37 10.75 1.52 -30.48
C THR A 37 9.70 2.57 -30.15
N PHE A 38 9.69 3.66 -30.88
CA PHE A 38 8.78 4.80 -30.65
C PHE A 38 7.79 4.92 -31.81
N GLY A 39 6.63 5.52 -31.54
CA GLY A 39 5.58 5.68 -32.54
C GLY A 39 5.99 6.54 -33.74
N ASP A 40 6.89 7.51 -33.55
CA ASP A 40 7.44 8.36 -34.60
C ASP A 40 8.44 7.63 -35.54
N MET A 41 8.88 6.43 -35.15
CA MET A 41 9.71 5.59 -36.01
C MET A 41 8.91 4.80 -37.05
N ILE A 42 7.59 4.78 -36.95
CA ILE A 42 6.72 3.92 -37.75
C ILE A 42 6.21 4.66 -39.01
N ASP A 43 6.53 4.14 -40.19
CA ASP A 43 5.83 4.47 -41.40
C ASP A 43 4.59 3.57 -41.57
N PRO A 44 3.38 4.12 -41.89
CA PRO A 44 2.15 3.32 -41.99
C PRO A 44 2.19 2.20 -43.03
N ARG A 45 3.11 2.28 -44.01
CA ARG A 45 3.24 1.32 -45.13
C ARG A 45 4.49 0.47 -45.06
N ARG A 46 5.58 0.99 -44.42
CA ARG A 46 6.91 0.38 -44.45
C ARG A 46 7.40 -0.09 -43.09
N GLY A 47 6.65 0.18 -42.02
CA GLY A 47 7.05 -0.21 -40.64
C GLY A 47 8.10 0.72 -40.03
N PHE A 48 9.00 0.19 -39.20
CA PHE A 48 10.02 0.96 -38.47
C PHE A 48 11.18 1.38 -39.41
N ILE A 49 11.12 2.56 -39.98
CA ILE A 49 12.16 3.10 -40.89
C ILE A 49 12.70 4.47 -40.49
N TYR A 50 12.05 5.17 -39.58
CA TYR A 50 12.49 6.50 -39.14
C TYR A 50 13.29 6.40 -37.85
N GLN A 51 14.14 7.38 -37.58
CA GLN A 51 14.77 7.58 -36.31
C GLN A 51 13.89 8.46 -35.42
N THR A 52 13.82 8.15 -34.13
CA THR A 52 13.03 8.95 -33.19
C THR A 52 13.61 10.35 -33.03
N GLY A 53 12.73 11.35 -32.91
CA GLY A 53 13.08 12.71 -32.54
C GLY A 53 13.36 12.90 -31.05
N ASP A 54 13.07 11.90 -30.22
CA ASP A 54 13.32 11.93 -28.79
C ASP A 54 14.83 11.82 -28.51
N VAL A 55 15.34 12.78 -27.73
CA VAL A 55 16.76 12.82 -27.33
C VAL A 55 16.92 12.22 -25.95
N PRO A 56 17.69 11.11 -25.83
CA PRO A 56 17.93 10.48 -24.53
C PRO A 56 18.78 11.38 -23.63
N ARG A 57 18.40 11.44 -22.35
CA ARG A 57 19.17 12.10 -21.28
C ARG A 57 20.29 11.23 -20.70
N GLY A 58 20.70 10.20 -21.41
CA GLY A 58 21.59 9.15 -20.94
C GLY A 58 20.81 7.94 -20.41
N GLY A 59 21.43 6.76 -20.44
CA GLY A 59 20.76 5.50 -20.09
C GLY A 59 20.49 5.29 -18.59
N LYS A 60 20.95 6.19 -17.71
CA LYS A 60 20.83 6.07 -16.25
C LYS A 60 20.37 7.38 -15.63
N ARG A 61 19.42 7.32 -14.71
CA ARG A 61 18.95 8.47 -13.93
C ARG A 61 18.87 8.13 -12.46
N GLY A 62 19.53 8.95 -11.64
CA GLY A 62 19.43 8.92 -10.18
C GLY A 62 18.41 9.94 -9.68
N LEU A 63 17.54 9.54 -8.76
CA LEU A 63 16.48 10.36 -8.21
C LEU A 63 16.51 10.25 -6.69
N PHE A 64 16.28 11.37 -6.02
CA PHE A 64 16.05 11.40 -4.58
C PHE A 64 14.54 11.55 -4.33
N ASP A 65 13.99 10.73 -3.44
CA ASP A 65 12.58 10.71 -3.07
C ASP A 65 12.42 10.88 -1.56
N ALA A 66 11.56 11.80 -1.16
CA ALA A 66 11.27 12.07 0.24
C ALA A 66 9.79 11.87 0.53
N SER A 67 9.48 11.30 1.68
CA SER A 67 8.12 11.09 2.16
C SER A 67 8.05 11.32 3.66
N ALA A 68 6.90 11.79 4.15
CA ALA A 68 6.64 11.96 5.57
C ALA A 68 5.21 11.59 5.89
N GLY A 69 4.96 11.17 7.13
CA GLY A 69 3.63 10.84 7.58
C GLY A 69 3.54 10.68 9.08
N GLY A 70 2.31 10.50 9.54
CA GLY A 70 2.03 10.24 10.95
C GLY A 70 0.81 9.36 11.11
N VAL A 71 0.81 8.58 12.18
CA VAL A 71 -0.32 7.76 12.58
C VAL A 71 -0.59 7.96 14.06
N VAL A 72 -1.84 8.22 14.40
CA VAL A 72 -2.35 8.18 15.76
C VAL A 72 -3.08 6.86 15.95
N PHE A 73 -2.84 6.19 17.06
CA PHE A 73 -3.48 4.91 17.33
C PHE A 73 -3.75 4.71 18.81
N SER A 74 -4.80 3.96 19.06
CA SER A 74 -5.23 3.53 20.37
C SER A 74 -5.57 2.04 20.35
N LYS A 75 -6.14 1.52 21.44
CA LYS A 75 -6.60 0.13 21.50
C LYS A 75 -7.74 -0.18 20.52
N TYR A 76 -8.58 0.81 20.22
CA TYR A 76 -9.83 0.61 19.48
C TYR A 76 -9.87 1.32 18.13
N PHE A 77 -9.04 2.33 17.90
CA PHE A 77 -9.01 3.05 16.65
C PHE A 77 -7.59 3.45 16.25
N TYR A 78 -7.39 3.68 14.98
CA TYR A 78 -6.20 4.29 14.41
C TYR A 78 -6.59 5.18 13.23
N GLY A 79 -5.75 6.17 12.95
CA GLY A 79 -5.86 7.02 11.78
C GLY A 79 -4.51 7.60 11.43
N GLY A 80 -4.23 7.73 10.16
CA GLY A 80 -2.95 8.23 9.69
C GLY A 80 -3.06 9.00 8.40
N PHE A 81 -2.03 9.80 8.17
CA PHE A 81 -1.86 10.58 6.97
C PHE A 81 -0.40 10.54 6.53
N ALA A 82 -0.17 10.42 5.23
CA ALA A 82 1.18 10.43 4.67
C ALA A 82 1.20 11.20 3.35
N VAL A 83 2.34 11.86 3.09
CA VAL A 83 2.66 12.49 1.82
C VAL A 83 3.91 11.82 1.26
N HIS A 84 3.78 11.27 0.07
CA HIS A 84 4.87 10.66 -0.69
C HIS A 84 5.30 11.60 -1.81
N HIS A 85 6.55 11.49 -2.24
CA HIS A 85 7.13 12.31 -3.32
C HIS A 85 7.02 13.81 -3.04
N ILE A 86 7.33 14.23 -1.79
CA ILE A 86 7.22 15.63 -1.34
C ILE A 86 8.06 16.55 -2.22
N ASN A 87 9.24 16.10 -2.63
CA ASN A 87 10.16 16.83 -3.48
C ASN A 87 9.86 16.74 -4.98
N GLN A 88 8.81 16.00 -5.38
CA GLN A 88 8.37 15.82 -6.76
C GLN A 88 9.54 15.57 -7.74
N PRO A 89 10.29 14.47 -7.58
CA PRO A 89 11.47 14.22 -8.38
C PRO A 89 11.15 14.18 -9.87
N ASP A 90 12.04 14.71 -10.70
CA ASP A 90 11.88 14.64 -12.15
C ASP A 90 12.38 13.30 -12.67
N GLU A 91 11.46 12.48 -13.14
CA GLU A 91 11.68 11.11 -13.64
C GLU A 91 11.96 11.05 -15.15
N SER A 92 12.03 12.18 -15.83
CA SER A 92 12.21 12.20 -17.29
C SER A 92 13.51 11.54 -17.72
N MET A 93 13.41 10.61 -18.66
CA MET A 93 14.54 9.93 -19.30
C MET A 93 14.91 10.57 -20.65
N ILE A 94 14.12 11.54 -21.12
CA ILE A 94 14.34 12.32 -22.34
C ILE A 94 14.62 13.79 -21.98
N LEU A 95 15.02 14.59 -22.96
CA LEU A 95 15.13 16.04 -22.82
C LEU A 95 13.73 16.63 -22.63
N GLY A 96 13.34 16.79 -21.38
CA GLY A 96 12.04 17.29 -20.96
C GLY A 96 11.92 17.23 -19.44
N SER A 97 10.76 17.58 -18.89
CA SER A 97 10.48 17.48 -17.46
C SER A 97 9.25 16.61 -17.24
N SER A 98 9.41 15.57 -16.44
CA SER A 98 8.32 14.68 -16.00
C SER A 98 8.37 14.54 -14.49
N LYS A 99 7.85 15.54 -13.80
CA LYS A 99 7.81 15.55 -12.32
C LYS A 99 6.80 14.54 -11.82
N LEU A 100 7.24 13.68 -10.90
CA LEU A 100 6.36 12.76 -10.19
C LEU A 100 5.54 13.55 -9.16
N PRO A 101 4.20 13.67 -9.34
CA PRO A 101 3.37 14.45 -8.42
C PRO A 101 3.37 13.86 -7.01
N ALA A 102 3.25 14.74 -6.01
CA ALA A 102 3.08 14.31 -4.62
C ALA A 102 1.80 13.48 -4.47
N ARG A 103 1.89 12.35 -3.75
CA ARG A 103 0.79 11.47 -3.43
C ARG A 103 0.43 11.63 -1.96
N MET A 104 -0.82 11.95 -1.70
CA MET A 104 -1.40 12.01 -0.37
C MET A 104 -2.17 10.72 -0.08
N THR A 105 -1.97 10.15 1.10
CA THR A 105 -2.68 8.97 1.56
C THR A 105 -3.22 9.24 2.95
N ALA A 106 -4.51 9.02 3.15
CA ALA A 106 -5.16 9.04 4.46
C ALA A 106 -5.82 7.70 4.72
N HIS A 107 -5.71 7.20 5.93
CA HIS A 107 -6.38 5.98 6.33
C HIS A 107 -6.88 6.06 7.76
N MET A 108 -7.99 5.40 8.03
CA MET A 108 -8.52 5.25 9.37
C MET A 108 -9.21 3.90 9.52
N GLY A 109 -9.28 3.43 10.74
CA GLY A 109 -9.98 2.21 11.06
C GLY A 109 -10.18 2.02 12.54
N GLY A 110 -10.95 0.99 12.88
CA GLY A 110 -11.28 0.68 14.25
C GLY A 110 -11.36 -0.81 14.53
N THR A 111 -11.44 -1.16 15.80
CA THR A 111 -11.68 -2.52 16.26
C THR A 111 -12.88 -2.50 17.21
N ILE A 112 -13.98 -3.12 16.79
CA ILE A 112 -15.24 -3.21 17.53
C ILE A 112 -15.37 -4.66 18.04
N PRO A 113 -15.24 -4.90 19.34
CA PRO A 113 -15.51 -6.22 19.90
C PRO A 113 -17.03 -6.49 19.95
N ILE A 114 -17.47 -7.63 19.39
CA ILE A 114 -18.90 -8.02 19.35
C ILE A 114 -19.19 -9.12 20.36
N GLY A 115 -18.24 -10.03 20.58
CA GLY A 115 -18.42 -11.18 21.45
C GLY A 115 -17.74 -11.03 22.80
N ARG A 116 -18.22 -11.77 23.82
CA ARG A 116 -17.52 -11.90 25.10
C ARG A 116 -16.22 -12.66 24.88
N ARG A 117 -15.11 -12.10 25.40
CA ARG A 117 -13.85 -12.83 25.48
C ARG A 117 -14.04 -14.06 26.39
N GLY A 118 -13.95 -15.24 25.81
CA GLY A 118 -13.89 -16.49 26.57
C GLY A 118 -12.47 -16.75 27.09
N ARG A 119 -12.33 -17.69 28.04
CA ARG A 119 -11.03 -18.08 28.60
C ARG A 119 -10.08 -18.64 27.53
N TYR A 120 -10.59 -19.10 26.38
CA TYR A 120 -9.88 -19.74 25.28
C TYR A 120 -10.09 -19.08 23.91
N SER A 121 -10.84 -17.98 23.83
CA SER A 121 -11.12 -17.28 22.55
C SER A 121 -10.79 -15.80 22.66
N ASP A 122 -10.16 -15.27 21.63
CA ASP A 122 -9.82 -13.84 21.51
C ASP A 122 -11.06 -12.95 21.34
N GLY A 123 -12.25 -13.56 21.28
CA GLY A 123 -13.54 -12.90 21.02
C GLY A 123 -13.71 -12.49 19.54
N THR A 124 -14.98 -12.30 19.15
CA THR A 124 -15.31 -11.83 17.79
C THR A 124 -15.09 -10.33 17.69
N THR A 125 -14.44 -9.89 16.62
CA THR A 125 -14.22 -8.46 16.38
C THR A 125 -14.55 -8.10 14.95
N ILE A 126 -15.17 -6.93 14.74
CA ILE A 126 -15.25 -6.28 13.42
C ILE A 126 -14.19 -5.16 13.36
N LYS A 127 -13.50 -5.09 12.23
CA LYS A 127 -12.50 -4.06 11.94
C LYS A 127 -12.89 -3.30 10.67
N PRO A 128 -13.71 -2.25 10.79
CA PRO A 128 -13.97 -1.35 9.67
C PRO A 128 -12.73 -0.50 9.38
N ALA A 129 -12.49 -0.22 8.10
CA ALA A 129 -11.41 0.67 7.69
C ALA A 129 -11.74 1.40 6.38
N VAL A 130 -11.10 2.55 6.22
CA VAL A 130 -11.19 3.42 5.04
C VAL A 130 -9.79 3.85 4.66
N ILE A 131 -9.51 3.85 3.35
CA ILE A 131 -8.26 4.34 2.78
C ILE A 131 -8.63 5.32 1.65
N TYR A 132 -8.02 6.48 1.65
CA TYR A 132 -8.14 7.48 0.59
C TYR A 132 -6.76 7.84 0.05
N GLN A 133 -6.62 7.87 -1.27
CA GLN A 133 -5.40 8.28 -1.94
C GLN A 133 -5.73 9.34 -3.00
N TYR A 134 -4.84 10.31 -3.11
CA TYR A 134 -4.93 11.38 -4.10
C TYR A 134 -3.55 11.63 -4.72
N GLN A 135 -3.48 11.68 -6.04
CA GLN A 135 -2.27 12.03 -6.79
C GLN A 135 -2.65 12.67 -8.12
N ASN A 136 -2.32 13.95 -8.30
CA ASN A 136 -2.49 14.67 -9.57
C ASN A 136 -3.85 14.45 -10.28
N GLY A 137 -4.94 14.65 -9.54
CA GLY A 137 -6.29 14.45 -10.07
C GLY A 137 -6.81 13.02 -9.99
N PHE A 138 -5.94 12.02 -9.84
CA PHE A 138 -6.36 10.64 -9.54
C PHE A 138 -6.79 10.51 -8.09
N GLN A 139 -7.95 9.92 -7.90
CA GLN A 139 -8.53 9.69 -6.57
C GLN A 139 -8.93 8.22 -6.43
N GLU A 140 -8.54 7.62 -5.34
CA GLU A 140 -8.94 6.27 -4.98
C GLU A 140 -9.51 6.26 -3.56
N PHE A 141 -10.70 5.71 -3.42
CA PHE A 141 -11.39 5.57 -2.15
C PHE A 141 -11.73 4.10 -1.94
N ASN A 142 -11.20 3.53 -0.87
CA ASN A 142 -11.44 2.16 -0.47
C ASN A 142 -12.11 2.14 0.89
N ILE A 143 -13.20 1.40 1.02
CA ILE A 143 -13.89 1.15 2.28
C ILE A 143 -14.11 -0.35 2.45
N GLY A 144 -13.90 -0.85 3.64
CA GLY A 144 -14.10 -2.27 3.91
C GLY A 144 -14.14 -2.60 5.38
N ALA A 145 -14.35 -3.87 5.66
CA ALA A 145 -14.33 -4.40 7.01
C ALA A 145 -13.82 -5.85 7.03
N TYR A 146 -13.18 -6.21 8.13
CA TYR A 146 -12.82 -7.59 8.44
C TYR A 146 -13.64 -8.06 9.65
N LEU A 147 -14.17 -9.27 9.56
CA LEU A 147 -14.69 -10.04 10.67
C LEU A 147 -13.63 -11.06 11.10
N ASN A 148 -13.17 -10.95 12.33
CA ASN A 148 -12.29 -11.94 12.94
C ASN A 148 -13.10 -12.78 13.91
N TYR A 149 -13.16 -14.08 13.66
CA TYR A 149 -13.79 -15.07 14.51
C TYR A 149 -12.78 -16.18 14.83
N GLU A 150 -12.28 -16.19 16.06
CA GLU A 150 -11.25 -17.12 16.51
C GLU A 150 -10.02 -17.15 15.57
N ARG A 151 -9.91 -18.19 14.73
CA ARG A 151 -8.83 -18.39 13.77
C ARG A 151 -9.20 -17.95 12.37
N LEU A 152 -10.47 -17.69 12.12
CA LEU A 152 -11.00 -17.29 10.82
C LEU A 152 -11.01 -15.75 10.68
N ASN A 153 -10.57 -15.27 9.54
CA ASN A 153 -10.66 -13.87 9.13
C ASN A 153 -11.44 -13.82 7.81
N VAL A 154 -12.50 -13.04 7.77
CA VAL A 154 -13.26 -12.79 6.54
C VAL A 154 -13.31 -11.29 6.31
N GLY A 155 -13.03 -10.84 5.11
CA GLY A 155 -13.02 -9.43 4.75
C GLY A 155 -13.77 -9.14 3.47
N VAL A 156 -14.37 -7.95 3.43
CA VAL A 156 -14.96 -7.40 2.21
C VAL A 156 -14.51 -5.96 2.08
N TRP A 157 -14.01 -5.60 0.90
CA TRP A 157 -13.60 -4.26 0.55
C TRP A 157 -14.27 -3.81 -0.74
N TYR A 158 -14.64 -2.55 -0.78
CA TYR A 158 -15.12 -1.88 -1.97
C TYR A 158 -14.13 -0.79 -2.37
N ARG A 159 -13.60 -0.90 -3.58
CA ARG A 159 -12.78 0.11 -4.24
C ARG A 159 -13.70 0.91 -5.16
N ASN A 160 -13.85 2.20 -4.87
CA ASN A 160 -14.83 3.03 -5.55
C ASN A 160 -14.62 3.02 -7.07
N LYS A 161 -15.68 2.68 -7.83
CA LYS A 161 -15.73 2.60 -9.29
C LYS A 161 -14.77 1.59 -9.93
N ASP A 162 -14.16 0.70 -9.17
CA ASP A 162 -13.17 -0.24 -9.68
C ASP A 162 -13.52 -1.69 -9.34
N ALA A 163 -13.53 -2.08 -8.08
CA ALA A 163 -13.64 -3.49 -7.71
C ALA A 163 -14.29 -3.73 -6.33
N MET A 164 -14.79 -4.96 -6.15
CA MET A 164 -15.08 -5.54 -4.84
C MET A 164 -14.08 -6.65 -4.54
N VAL A 165 -13.48 -6.63 -3.35
CA VAL A 165 -12.49 -7.61 -2.93
C VAL A 165 -13.06 -8.45 -1.79
N PHE A 166 -13.08 -9.76 -1.97
CA PHE A 166 -13.48 -10.73 -0.96
C PHE A 166 -12.24 -11.43 -0.43
N ILE A 167 -12.11 -11.51 0.89
CA ILE A 167 -10.94 -12.06 1.55
C ILE A 167 -11.37 -13.12 2.54
N ILE A 168 -10.71 -14.25 2.53
CA ILE A 168 -10.82 -15.28 3.55
C ILE A 168 -9.44 -15.69 4.00
N GLY A 169 -9.24 -15.82 5.31
CA GLY A 169 -7.94 -16.20 5.86
C GLY A 169 -8.07 -17.04 7.12
N VAL A 170 -7.08 -17.86 7.36
CA VAL A 170 -6.96 -18.67 8.56
C VAL A 170 -5.65 -18.34 9.28
N LYS A 171 -5.75 -18.08 10.56
CA LYS A 171 -4.63 -17.82 11.45
C LYS A 171 -4.39 -19.04 12.34
N ALA A 172 -3.23 -19.67 12.19
CA ALA A 172 -2.69 -20.63 13.15
C ALA A 172 -1.66 -19.95 14.06
N ASP A 173 -1.04 -20.70 14.98
CA ASP A 173 -0.17 -20.10 16.01
C ASP A 173 1.01 -19.29 15.43
N GLN A 174 1.61 -19.77 14.34
CA GLN A 174 2.80 -19.17 13.74
C GLN A 174 2.61 -18.78 12.27
N PHE A 175 1.56 -19.21 11.62
CA PHE A 175 1.32 -18.92 10.22
C PHE A 175 -0.09 -18.42 9.96
N ARG A 176 -0.22 -17.64 8.92
CA ARG A 176 -1.47 -17.15 8.37
C ARG A 176 -1.50 -17.47 6.89
N VAL A 177 -2.61 -17.99 6.46
CA VAL A 177 -2.89 -18.22 5.04
C VAL A 177 -4.12 -17.42 4.69
N GLY A 178 -4.06 -16.70 3.59
CA GLY A 178 -5.18 -15.90 3.09
C GLY A 178 -5.37 -16.14 1.61
N TYR A 179 -6.60 -16.01 1.18
CA TYR A 179 -7.00 -15.97 -0.21
C TYR A 179 -7.88 -14.76 -0.42
N SER A 180 -7.63 -14.01 -1.48
CA SER A 180 -8.48 -12.91 -1.91
C SER A 180 -8.90 -13.08 -3.36
N TYR A 181 -10.12 -12.64 -3.63
CA TYR A 181 -10.71 -12.56 -4.96
C TYR A 181 -11.17 -11.14 -5.21
N ASP A 182 -10.65 -10.54 -6.28
CA ASP A 182 -10.95 -9.17 -6.70
C ASP A 182 -11.92 -9.24 -7.90
N LEU A 183 -13.15 -8.80 -7.67
CA LEU A 183 -14.22 -8.75 -8.65
C LEU A 183 -14.28 -7.37 -9.27
N THR A 184 -13.87 -7.23 -10.53
CA THR A 184 -13.89 -5.95 -11.26
C THR A 184 -15.33 -5.52 -11.53
N VAL A 185 -15.74 -4.36 -11.00
CA VAL A 185 -17.08 -3.76 -11.22
C VAL A 185 -17.01 -2.52 -12.12
N SER A 186 -15.82 -2.18 -12.61
CA SER A 186 -15.62 -1.07 -13.55
C SER A 186 -16.16 -1.40 -14.96
N ARG A 187 -16.13 -0.39 -15.86
CA ARG A 187 -16.54 -0.57 -17.26
C ARG A 187 -15.75 -1.65 -18.01
N LEU A 188 -14.57 -2.04 -17.52
CA LEU A 188 -13.79 -3.15 -18.09
C LEU A 188 -14.48 -4.51 -17.92
N GLY A 189 -15.42 -4.66 -16.97
CA GLY A 189 -16.27 -5.82 -16.76
C GLY A 189 -15.53 -7.13 -16.48
N ASN A 190 -16.11 -7.99 -15.68
CA ASN A 190 -15.53 -9.31 -15.34
C ASN A 190 -15.34 -10.24 -16.55
N GLY A 191 -16.15 -10.07 -17.61
CA GLY A 191 -16.05 -10.89 -18.82
C GLY A 191 -14.76 -10.73 -19.59
N LEU A 192 -14.05 -9.59 -19.41
CA LEU A 192 -12.78 -9.30 -20.07
C LEU A 192 -11.56 -9.54 -19.15
N THR A 193 -11.71 -9.39 -17.83
CA THR A 193 -10.60 -9.45 -16.88
C THR A 193 -10.56 -10.74 -16.06
N GLY A 194 -11.67 -11.49 -15.98
CA GLY A 194 -11.73 -12.72 -15.18
C GLY A 194 -11.58 -12.55 -13.67
N GLY A 195 -11.41 -11.32 -13.19
CA GLY A 195 -11.05 -11.01 -11.80
C GLY A 195 -9.58 -11.33 -11.49
N SER A 196 -9.16 -11.06 -10.25
CA SER A 196 -7.81 -11.39 -9.78
C SER A 196 -7.88 -12.29 -8.55
N HIS A 197 -7.02 -13.30 -8.53
CA HIS A 197 -6.89 -14.25 -7.44
C HIS A 197 -5.53 -14.09 -6.78
N GLU A 198 -5.50 -13.93 -5.46
CA GLU A 198 -4.26 -13.79 -4.70
C GLU A 198 -4.24 -14.77 -3.53
N VAL A 199 -3.14 -15.49 -3.37
CA VAL A 199 -2.88 -16.33 -2.21
C VAL A 199 -1.74 -15.69 -1.42
N SER A 200 -1.96 -15.47 -0.11
CA SER A 200 -0.97 -14.93 0.79
C SER A 200 -0.58 -15.93 1.87
N PHE A 201 0.72 -15.97 2.18
CA PHE A 201 1.26 -16.77 3.26
C PHE A 201 2.17 -15.93 4.13
N GLN A 202 1.94 -15.96 5.44
CA GLN A 202 2.78 -15.28 6.42
C GLN A 202 3.21 -16.26 7.52
N TYR A 203 4.50 -16.26 7.84
CA TYR A 203 5.07 -17.04 8.92
C TYR A 203 5.69 -16.11 9.97
N ASP A 204 5.24 -16.22 11.22
CA ASP A 204 5.73 -15.44 12.34
C ASP A 204 6.84 -16.22 13.07
N LEU A 205 8.09 -15.80 12.89
CA LEU A 205 9.23 -16.40 13.60
C LEU A 205 9.13 -16.14 15.11
N LYS A 206 9.23 -17.18 15.92
CA LYS A 206 9.29 -17.04 17.38
C LYS A 206 10.61 -16.40 17.80
N CYS A 207 10.62 -15.10 18.01
CA CYS A 207 11.76 -14.45 18.66
C CYS A 207 11.77 -14.75 20.17
N ARG A 208 12.98 -14.94 20.72
CA ARG A 208 13.19 -15.13 22.17
C ARG A 208 12.53 -13.98 22.94
N LYS A 209 11.63 -14.29 23.87
CA LYS A 209 10.90 -13.28 24.65
C LYS A 209 11.89 -12.36 25.36
N LYS A 210 11.91 -11.08 25.00
CA LYS A 210 12.59 -10.06 25.81
C LYS A 210 11.85 -9.92 27.14
N PRO A 211 12.56 -9.66 28.27
CA PRO A 211 11.93 -9.50 29.56
C PRO A 211 10.87 -8.39 29.54
N LYS A 212 9.76 -8.63 30.23
CA LYS A 212 8.53 -7.84 30.23
C LYS A 212 8.70 -6.51 30.98
N ASN A 213 9.33 -5.50 30.41
CA ASN A 213 9.41 -4.21 31.11
C ASN A 213 8.68 -3.03 30.49
N PHE A 214 7.94 -3.20 29.39
CA PHE A 214 7.10 -2.11 28.86
C PHE A 214 5.82 -2.65 28.22
N ARG A 215 4.66 -2.19 28.71
CA ARG A 215 3.38 -2.32 27.99
C ARG A 215 3.47 -1.44 26.74
N LYS A 216 3.78 -2.02 25.60
CA LYS A 216 3.69 -1.37 24.30
C LYS A 216 2.27 -1.52 23.78
N ILE A 217 1.62 -0.41 23.45
CA ILE A 217 0.43 -0.44 22.59
C ILE A 217 0.97 -0.70 21.20
N SER A 218 0.62 -1.83 20.59
CA SER A 218 0.95 -2.14 19.21
C SER A 218 -0.08 -1.52 18.28
N CYS A 219 0.36 -1.04 17.12
CA CYS A 219 -0.54 -0.65 16.06
C CYS A 219 -1.41 -1.86 15.67
N PRO A 220 -2.72 -1.69 15.42
CA PRO A 220 -3.55 -2.77 14.91
C PRO A 220 -2.94 -3.33 13.63
N SER A 221 -2.77 -4.65 13.56
CA SER A 221 -2.37 -5.33 12.32
C SER A 221 -3.60 -5.56 11.46
N PHE A 222 -3.47 -5.28 10.20
CA PHE A 222 -4.45 -5.58 9.15
C PHE A 222 -4.45 -7.07 8.87
#